data_76c4977ce3aa035eb4a350614a26ac66
#
_entry.id   76c4977ce3aa035eb4a350614a26ac66
#
_cell.length_a   1.000
_cell.length_b   1.000
_cell.length_c   1.000
_cell.angle_alpha   90.00
_cell.angle_beta   90.00
_cell.angle_gamma   90.00
#
_symmetry.space_group_name_H-M   'P 1'
#
loop_
_entity.id
_entity.type
_entity.pdbx_description
1 polymer ?
#
loop_
_entity_poly.entity_id
_entity_poly.type
_entity_poly.pdbx_seq_one_letter_code
_entity_poly.pdbx_strand_id
1 'polypeptide(L)'
;MVTWLDLLKGRTRKQIPAAQVLPYVGFAVLFFLFIWRAFRGFDWSDESAAFAAPYRLLLGDLPLVDSWDSHPGWLVLAAPFLKLYQNWRGNMDGVLLAGRLCFAAVQIFVSVIVYHRLFLFCKSHLASMLAGWLTASFVPGMVLNFSAQSVSLLAMVLSCTGLLVQYRQENGLCSPCTLLSGLFAGLAVCIYPTFFPALLPMALMLVLFRPGKCKKGIRSLLPLFSFIAGAVVLPLLLVLYLQKLIGWTALAENFQWLITSRSSPFSQYGHAFFTFFQGYSKADFLSLAELSLLFMLLLAKWAPIPVDLPFSLETIFQLAIKIVLPLCFLANVIYVIVQPDWNMPSSTKMGYLLTSAGIWPVILCIQNPSRRSRLLLLGLYLPGMLMALGAHLSDQSSDFGASFALLPSMLAAVLLVYENYGPLLRSVNRGTMETAVAILRTCMAMVAFFLLGTTLFIRCGLAYGDLPVSQLTTLMTSGPAQGIYTNDVDAAAYETMVQEIKETQSDSSRVLILGNLPFGYLCTENRPSAPMVENVNLNSRSLYDYLAEDLRRRPDWIYVPKGIYGMGNEDNQSSVWEVQLIASGTVKSRETACSRIYVTLDDKADDEAIKTIVSNEII
;
A
#
# COMPACT_ATOMS: atom_id res chain seq x y z
N MET A 1 -18.67 9.32 27.21
CA MET A 1 -17.56 8.40 26.97
C MET A 1 -17.47 7.52 28.21
N VAL A 2 -17.95 6.28 28.14
CA VAL A 2 -17.78 5.32 29.25
C VAL A 2 -16.34 4.83 29.12
N THR A 3 -15.49 5.17 30.06
CA THR A 3 -14.11 4.69 30.08
C THR A 3 -14.11 3.21 30.48
N TRP A 4 -13.14 2.46 30.02
CA TRP A 4 -12.91 1.06 30.44
C TRP A 4 -12.87 0.91 31.98
N LEU A 5 -12.45 1.96 32.68
CA LEU A 5 -12.44 2.07 34.15
C LEU A 5 -13.84 2.09 34.77
N ASP A 6 -14.87 2.60 34.05
CA ASP A 6 -16.25 2.62 34.56
C ASP A 6 -16.93 1.24 34.46
N LEU A 7 -16.50 0.42 33.47
CA LEU A 7 -16.88 -1.00 33.33
C LEU A 7 -16.36 -1.86 34.48
N LEU A 8 -15.13 -1.59 34.93
CA LEU A 8 -14.48 -2.33 36.02
C LEU A 8 -15.01 -1.93 37.40
N LYS A 9 -15.67 -0.76 37.54
CA LYS A 9 -16.16 -0.23 38.82
C LYS A 9 -17.58 -0.67 39.19
N GLY A 10 -18.17 -1.62 38.48
CA GLY A 10 -19.43 -2.27 38.90
C GLY A 10 -20.66 -1.35 39.04
N ARG A 11 -20.64 -0.15 38.41
CA ARG A 11 -21.79 0.78 38.45
C ARG A 11 -22.83 0.40 37.42
N THR A 12 -23.93 -0.17 37.92
CA THR A 12 -25.25 -0.37 37.28
C THR A 12 -25.20 -0.95 35.86
N ARG A 13 -25.73 -2.19 35.72
CA ARG A 13 -26.07 -2.89 34.46
C ARG A 13 -27.03 -2.05 33.57
N LYS A 14 -26.60 -0.92 33.04
CA LYS A 14 -27.19 -0.43 31.81
C LYS A 14 -26.78 -1.41 30.72
N GLN A 15 -27.74 -2.14 30.19
CA GLN A 15 -27.53 -3.03 29.05
C GLN A 15 -26.75 -2.25 27.96
N ILE A 16 -25.50 -2.64 27.72
CA ILE A 16 -24.71 -2.00 26.68
C ILE A 16 -25.42 -2.37 25.36
N PRO A 17 -25.88 -1.41 24.58
CA PRO A 17 -26.62 -1.73 23.34
C PRO A 17 -25.73 -2.56 22.44
N ALA A 18 -26.25 -3.65 21.88
CA ALA A 18 -25.53 -4.59 21.00
C ALA A 18 -24.74 -3.88 19.88
N ALA A 19 -25.27 -2.76 19.38
CA ALA A 19 -24.60 -1.91 18.39
C ALA A 19 -23.25 -1.33 18.85
N GLN A 20 -22.96 -1.26 20.15
CA GLN A 20 -21.66 -0.80 20.66
C GLN A 20 -20.66 -1.95 20.83
N VAL A 21 -21.13 -3.18 21.01
CA VAL A 21 -20.27 -4.37 21.21
C VAL A 21 -19.87 -5.00 19.88
N LEU A 22 -20.80 -5.04 18.92
CA LEU A 22 -20.61 -5.69 17.62
C LEU A 22 -19.31 -5.30 16.88
N PRO A 23 -18.90 -4.01 16.81
CA PRO A 23 -17.65 -3.64 16.17
C PRO A 23 -16.42 -4.35 16.76
N TYR A 24 -16.35 -4.45 18.08
CA TYR A 24 -15.20 -5.05 18.79
C TYR A 24 -15.18 -6.57 18.65
N VAL A 25 -16.35 -7.21 18.68
CA VAL A 25 -16.46 -8.65 18.38
C VAL A 25 -15.96 -8.91 16.97
N GLY A 26 -16.36 -8.08 15.99
CA GLY A 26 -15.87 -8.19 14.62
C GLY A 26 -14.35 -8.01 14.51
N PHE A 27 -13.77 -7.01 15.19
CA PHE A 27 -12.30 -6.85 15.21
C PHE A 27 -11.59 -8.02 15.86
N ALA A 28 -12.14 -8.61 16.92
CA ALA A 28 -11.58 -9.80 17.55
C ALA A 28 -11.61 -10.99 16.59
N VAL A 29 -12.73 -11.23 15.90
CA VAL A 29 -12.85 -12.29 14.88
C VAL A 29 -11.84 -12.07 13.76
N LEU A 30 -11.75 -10.86 13.23
CA LEU A 30 -10.77 -10.52 12.19
C LEU A 30 -9.34 -10.74 12.67
N PHE A 31 -9.02 -10.38 13.90
CA PHE A 31 -7.69 -10.58 14.47
C PHE A 31 -7.29 -12.08 14.48
N PHE A 32 -8.14 -12.95 14.99
CA PHE A 32 -7.87 -14.38 14.98
C PHE A 32 -7.79 -14.97 13.57
N LEU A 33 -8.64 -14.49 12.67
CA LEU A 33 -8.58 -14.89 11.26
C LEU A 33 -7.26 -14.48 10.61
N PHE A 34 -6.76 -13.28 10.90
CA PHE A 34 -5.49 -12.78 10.36
C PHE A 34 -4.27 -13.48 10.97
N ILE A 35 -4.33 -13.84 12.26
CA ILE A 35 -3.31 -14.71 12.86
C ILE A 35 -3.29 -16.06 12.15
N TRP A 36 -4.44 -16.70 11.95
CA TRP A 36 -4.54 -17.96 11.22
C TRP A 36 -3.98 -17.83 9.78
N ARG A 37 -4.25 -16.72 9.11
CA ARG A 37 -3.76 -16.46 7.76
C ARG A 37 -2.25 -16.18 7.72
N ALA A 38 -1.68 -15.58 8.75
CA ALA A 38 -0.25 -15.25 8.83
C ALA A 38 0.65 -16.47 8.67
N PHE A 39 0.18 -17.64 9.09
CA PHE A 39 0.90 -18.91 8.96
C PHE A 39 0.79 -19.54 7.57
N ARG A 40 0.14 -18.95 6.58
CA ARG A 40 -0.16 -19.59 5.29
C ARG A 40 0.18 -18.72 4.11
N GLY A 41 0.66 -19.36 3.04
CA GLY A 41 1.05 -18.74 1.78
C GLY A 41 2.43 -18.11 1.85
N PHE A 42 3.26 -18.42 0.89
CA PHE A 42 4.60 -17.88 0.77
C PHE A 42 4.68 -17.01 -0.50
N ASP A 43 5.23 -15.82 -0.36
CA ASP A 43 5.57 -14.94 -1.45
C ASP A 43 7.09 -14.91 -1.61
N TRP A 44 7.54 -15.27 -2.82
CA TRP A 44 8.96 -15.37 -3.15
C TRP A 44 9.67 -14.02 -3.13
N SER A 45 8.97 -12.91 -3.36
CA SER A 45 9.57 -11.61 -3.62
C SER A 45 9.20 -10.51 -2.63
N ASP A 46 7.98 -10.00 -2.72
CA ASP A 46 7.60 -8.69 -2.15
C ASP A 46 7.70 -8.64 -0.61
N GLU A 47 7.29 -9.72 0.08
CA GLU A 47 7.39 -9.76 1.54
C GLU A 47 8.82 -9.84 2.04
N SER A 48 9.64 -10.64 1.37
CA SER A 48 11.04 -10.79 1.73
C SER A 48 11.86 -9.55 1.37
N ALA A 49 11.57 -8.89 0.25
CA ALA A 49 12.19 -7.64 -0.14
C ALA A 49 11.96 -6.54 0.88
N ALA A 50 10.74 -6.45 1.42
CA ALA A 50 10.38 -5.47 2.45
C ALA A 50 11.28 -5.53 3.69
N PHE A 51 11.89 -6.69 3.98
CA PHE A 51 12.82 -6.89 5.08
C PHE A 51 14.28 -7.00 4.64
N ALA A 52 14.56 -7.57 3.49
CA ALA A 52 15.92 -7.68 2.97
C ALA A 52 16.56 -6.30 2.71
N ALA A 53 15.78 -5.35 2.16
CA ALA A 53 16.28 -4.01 1.93
C ALA A 53 16.73 -3.29 3.22
N PRO A 54 15.93 -3.19 4.30
CA PRO A 54 16.40 -2.59 5.55
C PRO A 54 17.44 -3.46 6.30
N TYR A 55 17.49 -4.77 6.09
CA TYR A 55 18.51 -5.64 6.68
C TYR A 55 19.93 -5.27 6.23
N ARG A 56 20.08 -4.78 4.98
CA ARG A 56 21.37 -4.28 4.46
C ARG A 56 22.00 -3.22 5.34
N LEU A 57 21.18 -2.35 5.97
CA LEU A 57 21.70 -1.33 6.90
C LEU A 57 22.36 -1.97 8.13
N LEU A 58 21.85 -3.11 8.58
CA LEU A 58 22.44 -3.85 9.71
C LEU A 58 23.75 -4.53 9.33
N LEU A 59 23.92 -4.85 8.05
CA LEU A 59 25.15 -5.39 7.47
C LEU A 59 26.19 -4.29 7.17
N GLY A 60 25.81 -3.01 7.32
CA GLY A 60 26.72 -1.86 7.16
C GLY A 60 26.68 -1.19 5.80
N ASP A 61 25.69 -1.49 4.96
CA ASP A 61 25.44 -0.76 3.72
C ASP A 61 24.87 0.63 4.03
N LEU A 62 25.24 1.63 3.23
CA LEU A 62 24.77 3.00 3.37
C LEU A 62 23.54 3.26 2.48
N PRO A 63 22.45 3.84 3.04
CA PRO A 63 21.28 4.22 2.24
C PRO A 63 21.68 5.18 1.14
N LEU A 64 21.08 5.04 -0.05
CA LEU A 64 21.32 5.84 -1.26
C LEU A 64 22.72 5.70 -1.87
N VAL A 65 23.70 5.17 -1.17
CA VAL A 65 25.05 4.91 -1.69
C VAL A 65 25.18 3.45 -2.11
N ASP A 66 25.04 2.52 -1.16
CA ASP A 66 25.10 1.09 -1.43
C ASP A 66 23.74 0.49 -1.75
N SER A 67 22.65 1.11 -1.29
CA SER A 67 21.28 0.72 -1.55
C SER A 67 20.53 1.83 -2.28
N TRP A 68 20.12 1.55 -3.53
CA TRP A 68 19.37 2.48 -4.38
C TRP A 68 17.85 2.31 -4.23
N ASP A 69 17.38 1.91 -3.05
CA ASP A 69 15.97 1.77 -2.77
C ASP A 69 15.26 3.14 -2.81
N SER A 70 14.12 3.17 -3.49
CA SER A 70 13.29 4.38 -3.62
C SER A 70 12.59 4.79 -2.32
N HIS A 71 12.69 3.96 -1.28
CA HIS A 71 12.01 4.14 0.00
C HIS A 71 13.00 4.27 1.17
N PRO A 72 13.92 5.26 1.15
CA PRO A 72 14.97 5.37 2.17
C PRO A 72 14.41 5.52 3.59
N GLY A 73 13.23 6.14 3.73
CA GLY A 73 12.54 6.24 5.02
C GLY A 73 12.08 4.89 5.54
N TRP A 74 11.70 3.96 4.67
CA TRP A 74 11.36 2.60 5.06
C TRP A 74 12.59 1.84 5.58
N LEU A 75 13.72 1.94 4.89
CA LEU A 75 14.97 1.30 5.31
C LEU A 75 15.31 1.69 6.75
N VAL A 76 15.30 2.98 7.06
CA VAL A 76 15.62 3.52 8.38
C VAL A 76 14.60 3.11 9.45
N LEU A 77 13.30 3.09 9.09
CA LEU A 77 12.23 2.77 10.03
C LEU A 77 12.18 1.29 10.39
N ALA A 78 12.42 0.38 9.43
CA ALA A 78 12.31 -1.05 9.65
C ALA A 78 13.57 -1.67 10.25
N ALA A 79 14.74 -1.07 10.07
CA ALA A 79 16.00 -1.58 10.59
C ALA A 79 16.01 -1.82 12.12
N PRO A 80 15.44 -0.96 12.99
CA PRO A 80 15.35 -1.23 14.42
C PRO A 80 14.53 -2.49 14.77
N PHE A 81 13.44 -2.76 14.04
CA PHE A 81 12.66 -3.97 14.23
C PHE A 81 13.51 -5.22 13.91
N LEU A 82 14.22 -5.20 12.78
CA LEU A 82 15.08 -6.31 12.37
C LEU A 82 16.24 -6.50 13.34
N LYS A 83 16.84 -5.41 13.83
CA LYS A 83 17.90 -5.48 14.85
C LYS A 83 17.41 -6.10 16.15
N LEU A 84 16.21 -5.71 16.59
CA LEU A 84 15.59 -6.30 17.79
C LEU A 84 15.32 -7.80 17.58
N TYR A 85 14.82 -8.17 16.40
CA TYR A 85 14.56 -9.57 16.04
C TYR A 85 15.85 -10.38 16.01
N GLN A 86 16.89 -9.88 15.33
CA GLN A 86 18.21 -10.52 15.28
C GLN A 86 18.83 -10.70 16.68
N ASN A 87 18.74 -9.68 17.54
CA ASN A 87 19.24 -9.77 18.91
C ASN A 87 18.49 -10.81 19.75
N TRP A 88 17.19 -11.01 19.48
CA TRP A 88 16.36 -11.98 20.20
C TRP A 88 16.56 -13.41 19.67
N ARG A 89 16.64 -13.58 18.36
CA ARG A 89 16.65 -14.90 17.72
C ARG A 89 18.05 -15.40 17.37
N GLY A 90 19.02 -14.49 17.22
CA GLY A 90 20.39 -14.76 16.77
C GLY A 90 20.56 -14.76 15.24
N ASN A 91 19.48 -14.95 14.48
CA ASN A 91 19.45 -14.97 13.02
C ASN A 91 18.12 -14.40 12.50
N MET A 92 17.90 -14.46 11.17
CA MET A 92 16.65 -14.02 10.53
C MET A 92 15.65 -15.15 10.26
N ASP A 93 15.88 -16.36 10.77
CA ASP A 93 14.94 -17.47 10.56
C ASP A 93 13.58 -17.16 11.22
N GLY A 94 12.49 -17.25 10.44
CA GLY A 94 11.13 -16.95 10.88
C GLY A 94 10.75 -15.47 10.95
N VAL A 95 11.60 -14.55 10.46
CA VAL A 95 11.34 -13.11 10.52
C VAL A 95 10.07 -12.71 9.76
N LEU A 96 9.76 -13.38 8.64
CA LEU A 96 8.55 -13.10 7.87
C LEU A 96 7.29 -13.40 8.67
N LEU A 97 7.23 -14.54 9.35
CA LEU A 97 6.10 -14.87 10.22
C LEU A 97 5.95 -13.90 11.38
N ALA A 98 7.06 -13.55 12.06
CA ALA A 98 7.05 -12.57 13.14
C ALA A 98 6.52 -11.21 12.67
N GLY A 99 6.97 -10.74 11.51
CA GLY A 99 6.50 -9.51 10.91
C GLY A 99 5.00 -9.55 10.57
N ARG A 100 4.50 -10.65 10.00
CA ARG A 100 3.05 -10.84 9.70
C ARG A 100 2.20 -10.77 10.96
N LEU A 101 2.60 -11.44 12.04
CA LEU A 101 1.89 -11.42 13.32
C LEU A 101 1.86 -10.01 13.92
N CYS A 102 3.00 -9.32 13.94
CA CYS A 102 3.09 -7.94 14.40
C CYS A 102 2.26 -6.99 13.52
N PHE A 103 2.32 -7.16 12.20
CA PHE A 103 1.54 -6.34 11.27
C PHE A 103 0.03 -6.54 11.47
N ALA A 104 -0.44 -7.77 11.60
CA ALA A 104 -1.85 -8.06 11.90
C ALA A 104 -2.33 -7.35 13.16
N ALA A 105 -1.53 -7.36 14.23
CA ALA A 105 -1.84 -6.67 15.47
C ALA A 105 -1.90 -5.15 15.29
N VAL A 106 -0.90 -4.55 14.63
CA VAL A 106 -0.85 -3.11 14.34
C VAL A 106 -2.00 -2.68 13.45
N GLN A 107 -2.31 -3.45 12.40
CA GLN A 107 -3.40 -3.13 11.48
C GLN A 107 -4.76 -3.16 12.17
N ILE A 108 -5.04 -4.15 13.01
CA ILE A 108 -6.27 -4.19 13.82
C ILE A 108 -6.32 -3.01 14.79
N PHE A 109 -5.23 -2.69 15.46
CA PHE A 109 -5.16 -1.54 16.36
C PHE A 109 -5.47 -0.22 15.64
N VAL A 110 -4.83 0.01 14.48
CA VAL A 110 -5.10 1.18 13.62
C VAL A 110 -6.57 1.21 13.19
N SER A 111 -7.12 0.07 12.79
CA SER A 111 -8.51 -0.04 12.34
C SER A 111 -9.53 0.29 13.44
N VAL A 112 -9.25 -0.09 14.68
CA VAL A 112 -10.04 0.31 15.85
C VAL A 112 -9.96 1.83 16.07
N ILE A 113 -8.78 2.44 15.90
CA ILE A 113 -8.63 3.90 15.97
C ILE A 113 -9.43 4.59 14.86
N VAL A 114 -9.36 4.09 13.63
CA VAL A 114 -10.12 4.59 12.48
C VAL A 114 -11.63 4.50 12.75
N TYR A 115 -12.12 3.35 13.23
CA TYR A 115 -13.51 3.19 13.63
C TYR A 115 -13.93 4.27 14.64
N HIS A 116 -13.17 4.48 15.72
CA HIS A 116 -13.49 5.48 16.73
C HIS A 116 -13.50 6.90 16.19
N ARG A 117 -12.50 7.26 15.39
CA ARG A 117 -12.40 8.58 14.78
C ARG A 117 -13.57 8.85 13.84
N LEU A 118 -13.88 7.89 12.96
CA LEU A 118 -15.00 8.02 12.04
C LEU A 118 -16.36 8.00 12.76
N PHE A 119 -16.51 7.24 13.84
CA PHE A 119 -17.71 7.29 14.68
C PHE A 119 -17.88 8.67 15.34
N LEU A 120 -16.81 9.27 15.83
CA LEU A 120 -16.84 10.63 16.33
C LEU A 120 -17.27 11.62 15.26
N PHE A 121 -16.86 11.43 14.02
CA PHE A 121 -17.20 12.30 12.89
C PHE A 121 -18.63 12.08 12.37
N CYS A 122 -19.02 10.86 12.01
CA CYS A 122 -20.29 10.54 11.35
C CYS A 122 -21.45 10.25 12.31
N LYS A 123 -21.16 9.87 13.57
CA LYS A 123 -22.15 9.40 14.57
C LYS A 123 -22.95 8.16 14.15
N SER A 124 -22.40 7.36 13.28
CA SER A 124 -22.98 6.10 12.83
C SER A 124 -22.07 4.95 13.18
N HIS A 125 -22.55 4.03 14.00
CA HIS A 125 -21.82 2.79 14.31
C HIS A 125 -21.63 1.94 13.05
N LEU A 126 -22.65 1.80 12.21
CA LEU A 126 -22.60 0.95 11.01
C LEU A 126 -21.56 1.45 10.00
N ALA A 127 -21.64 2.72 9.58
CA ALA A 127 -20.71 3.27 8.59
C ALA A 127 -19.26 3.26 9.09
N SER A 128 -19.06 3.59 10.37
CA SER A 128 -17.72 3.60 10.97
C SER A 128 -17.17 2.19 11.17
N MET A 129 -18.04 1.22 11.49
CA MET A 129 -17.69 -0.19 11.62
C MET A 129 -17.26 -0.76 10.26
N LEU A 130 -18.03 -0.54 9.20
CA LEU A 130 -17.67 -0.97 7.84
C LEU A 130 -16.35 -0.36 7.39
N ALA A 131 -16.15 0.94 7.63
CA ALA A 131 -14.88 1.60 7.30
C ALA A 131 -13.71 1.05 8.12
N GLY A 132 -13.89 0.77 9.40
CA GLY A 132 -12.88 0.15 10.25
C GLY A 132 -12.56 -1.28 9.82
N TRP A 133 -13.55 -2.10 9.52
CA TRP A 133 -13.35 -3.47 9.04
C TRP A 133 -12.72 -3.51 7.64
N LEU A 134 -13.08 -2.57 6.76
CA LEU A 134 -12.43 -2.41 5.47
C LEU A 134 -10.94 -2.05 5.63
N THR A 135 -10.61 -1.13 6.56
CA THR A 135 -9.22 -0.81 6.89
C THR A 135 -8.47 -2.03 7.44
N ALA A 136 -9.13 -2.87 8.25
CA ALA A 136 -8.54 -4.09 8.80
C ALA A 136 -8.29 -5.14 7.71
N SER A 137 -9.24 -5.35 6.80
CA SER A 137 -9.17 -6.41 5.78
C SER A 137 -8.36 -6.02 4.56
N PHE A 138 -8.12 -4.73 4.32
CA PHE A 138 -7.38 -4.26 3.16
C PHE A 138 -5.88 -4.57 3.28
N VAL A 139 -5.33 -5.23 2.26
CA VAL A 139 -3.92 -5.62 2.19
C VAL A 139 -3.34 -5.11 0.87
N PRO A 140 -2.40 -4.14 0.92
CA PRO A 140 -1.71 -3.67 -0.27
C PRO A 140 -0.92 -4.80 -0.91
N GLY A 141 -1.13 -5.03 -2.20
CA GLY A 141 -0.33 -6.00 -2.95
C GLY A 141 -0.37 -7.44 -2.45
N MET A 142 -1.36 -7.80 -1.61
CA MET A 142 -1.42 -9.09 -0.91
C MET A 142 -0.24 -9.35 0.05
N VAL A 143 0.63 -8.36 0.27
CA VAL A 143 1.72 -8.43 1.24
C VAL A 143 1.16 -8.37 2.66
N LEU A 144 1.28 -9.46 3.40
CA LEU A 144 0.73 -9.60 4.76
C LEU A 144 1.65 -9.03 5.84
N ASN A 145 2.71 -8.37 5.45
CA ASN A 145 3.80 -7.92 6.30
C ASN A 145 3.94 -6.41 6.33
N PHE A 146 4.81 -5.92 7.22
CA PHE A 146 5.26 -4.54 7.13
C PHE A 146 5.99 -4.32 5.81
N SER A 147 5.60 -3.28 5.10
CA SER A 147 6.25 -2.81 3.88
C SER A 147 6.16 -1.29 3.79
N ALA A 148 6.91 -0.68 2.90
CA ALA A 148 6.79 0.75 2.64
C ALA A 148 5.35 1.14 2.28
N GLN A 149 4.69 0.33 1.48
CA GLN A 149 3.31 0.52 1.04
C GLN A 149 2.32 0.42 2.20
N SER A 150 2.38 -0.65 2.99
CA SER A 150 1.41 -0.91 4.06
C SER A 150 1.50 0.11 5.20
N VAL A 151 2.71 0.48 5.62
CA VAL A 151 2.92 1.42 6.72
C VAL A 151 2.59 2.85 6.32
N SER A 152 3.00 3.28 5.12
CA SER A 152 2.67 4.63 4.61
C SER A 152 1.17 4.82 4.42
N LEU A 153 0.47 3.78 3.92
CA LEU A 153 -0.98 3.78 3.78
C LEU A 153 -1.69 3.94 5.13
N LEU A 154 -1.34 3.11 6.13
CA LEU A 154 -1.96 3.18 7.46
C LEU A 154 -1.67 4.52 8.13
N ALA A 155 -0.45 5.06 7.99
CA ALA A 155 -0.10 6.38 8.49
C ALA A 155 -0.95 7.48 7.84
N MET A 156 -1.14 7.43 6.51
CA MET A 156 -1.98 8.41 5.82
C MET A 156 -3.45 8.31 6.22
N VAL A 157 -4.00 7.11 6.37
CA VAL A 157 -5.38 6.90 6.88
C VAL A 157 -5.54 7.47 8.29
N LEU A 158 -4.55 7.27 9.17
CA LEU A 158 -4.54 7.88 10.50
C LEU A 158 -4.49 9.41 10.43
N SER A 159 -3.70 9.98 9.52
CA SER A 159 -3.64 11.41 9.29
C SER A 159 -4.99 11.98 8.84
N CYS A 160 -5.56 11.43 7.77
CA CYS A 160 -6.83 11.86 7.19
C CYS A 160 -7.98 11.80 8.21
N THR A 161 -8.12 10.64 8.88
CA THR A 161 -9.19 10.46 9.88
C THR A 161 -9.00 11.33 11.11
N GLY A 162 -7.76 11.58 11.51
CA GLY A 162 -7.43 12.50 12.61
C GLY A 162 -7.84 13.94 12.33
N LEU A 163 -7.60 14.42 11.10
CA LEU A 163 -8.04 15.75 10.68
C LEU A 163 -9.58 15.88 10.67
N LEU A 164 -10.31 14.86 10.21
CA LEU A 164 -11.77 14.91 10.17
C LEU A 164 -12.39 15.07 11.55
N VAL A 165 -11.86 14.39 12.57
CA VAL A 165 -12.36 14.50 13.96
C VAL A 165 -12.27 15.92 14.47
N GLN A 166 -11.26 16.68 14.09
CA GLN A 166 -11.03 18.04 14.55
C GLN A 166 -12.16 19.00 14.16
N TYR A 167 -12.79 18.79 12.99
CA TYR A 167 -13.91 19.63 12.55
C TYR A 167 -15.18 19.47 13.35
N ARG A 168 -15.24 18.48 14.24
CA ARG A 168 -16.35 18.28 15.14
C ARG A 168 -16.13 18.84 16.54
N GLN A 169 -14.89 18.90 16.99
CA GLN A 169 -14.55 19.51 18.27
C GLN A 169 -14.66 21.02 18.13
N GLU A 170 -15.73 21.60 18.67
CA GLU A 170 -15.99 23.05 18.60
C GLU A 170 -14.95 23.91 19.33
N ASN A 171 -14.07 23.29 20.10
CA ASN A 171 -13.03 23.95 20.91
C ASN A 171 -11.72 24.13 20.10
N GLY A 172 -11.80 24.85 19.03
CA GLY A 172 -10.84 24.94 17.97
C GLY A 172 -9.63 25.84 18.20
N LEU A 173 -8.71 25.49 19.04
CA LEU A 173 -7.37 26.11 19.00
C LEU A 173 -6.33 25.01 19.16
N CYS A 174 -5.45 24.88 18.16
CA CYS A 174 -4.23 24.07 18.16
C CYS A 174 -4.38 22.72 18.89
N SER A 175 -5.27 21.89 18.38
CA SER A 175 -5.46 20.55 18.92
C SER A 175 -4.18 19.75 18.66
N PRO A 176 -3.60 19.06 19.65
CA PRO A 176 -2.51 18.12 19.45
C PRO A 176 -2.84 17.07 18.37
N CYS A 177 -4.14 16.87 18.09
CA CYS A 177 -4.60 16.01 17.00
C CYS A 177 -4.16 16.48 15.62
N THR A 178 -4.05 17.81 15.37
CA THR A 178 -3.62 18.32 14.07
C THR A 178 -2.13 18.12 13.86
N LEU A 179 -1.34 18.39 14.90
CA LEU A 179 0.10 18.12 14.90
C LEU A 179 0.36 16.62 14.68
N LEU A 180 -0.36 15.77 15.41
CA LEU A 180 -0.25 14.32 15.28
C LEU A 180 -0.68 13.83 13.89
N SER A 181 -1.74 14.42 13.32
CA SER A 181 -2.14 14.12 11.93
C SER A 181 -1.04 14.54 10.95
N GLY A 182 -0.41 15.70 11.17
CA GLY A 182 0.77 16.12 10.40
C GLY A 182 1.92 15.13 10.53
N LEU A 183 2.25 14.67 11.75
CA LEU A 183 3.29 13.67 11.97
C LEU A 183 3.02 12.37 11.21
N PHE A 184 1.79 11.87 11.21
CA PHE A 184 1.44 10.68 10.44
C PHE A 184 1.51 10.93 8.93
N ALA A 185 1.13 12.11 8.45
CA ALA A 185 1.30 12.50 7.05
C ALA A 185 2.79 12.57 6.67
N GLY A 186 3.61 13.20 7.53
CA GLY A 186 5.06 13.26 7.37
C GLY A 186 5.71 11.88 7.37
N LEU A 187 5.26 10.96 8.24
CA LEU A 187 5.70 9.57 8.25
C LEU A 187 5.38 8.87 6.91
N ALA A 188 4.16 9.03 6.42
CA ALA A 188 3.75 8.44 5.15
C ALA A 188 4.61 8.95 3.99
N VAL A 189 4.90 10.26 3.93
CA VAL A 189 5.74 10.87 2.90
C VAL A 189 7.22 10.48 3.05
N CYS A 190 7.73 10.32 4.27
CA CYS A 190 9.09 9.81 4.49
C CYS A 190 9.29 8.43 3.91
N ILE A 191 8.31 7.55 4.13
CA ILE A 191 8.34 6.17 3.68
C ILE A 191 8.06 6.08 2.18
N TYR A 192 7.05 6.83 1.70
CA TYR A 192 6.60 6.82 0.32
C TYR A 192 6.51 8.27 -0.22
N PRO A 193 7.60 8.82 -0.75
CA PRO A 193 7.68 10.26 -1.11
C PRO A 193 6.63 10.72 -2.11
N THR A 194 6.18 9.84 -3.01
CA THR A 194 5.15 10.16 -4.00
C THR A 194 3.76 10.42 -3.41
N PHE A 195 3.58 10.23 -2.09
CA PHE A 195 2.35 10.63 -1.38
C PHE A 195 2.31 12.11 -1.01
N PHE A 196 3.39 12.86 -1.25
CA PHE A 196 3.44 14.30 -0.98
C PHE A 196 2.26 15.10 -1.56
N PRO A 197 1.78 14.87 -2.82
CA PRO A 197 0.65 15.59 -3.37
C PRO A 197 -0.65 15.46 -2.57
N ALA A 198 -0.82 14.37 -1.80
CA ALA A 198 -1.98 14.16 -0.95
C ALA A 198 -2.09 15.16 0.20
N LEU A 199 -0.99 15.81 0.57
CA LEU A 199 -0.98 16.86 1.61
C LEU A 199 -1.72 18.12 1.15
N LEU A 200 -1.77 18.37 -0.16
CA LEU A 200 -2.38 19.59 -0.73
C LEU A 200 -3.89 19.69 -0.42
N PRO A 201 -4.75 18.71 -0.74
CA PRO A 201 -6.17 18.79 -0.39
C PRO A 201 -6.39 18.81 1.12
N MET A 202 -5.54 18.17 1.92
CA MET A 202 -5.62 18.21 3.39
C MET A 202 -5.32 19.62 3.92
N ALA A 203 -4.30 20.29 3.40
CA ALA A 203 -3.98 21.67 3.71
C ALA A 203 -5.10 22.62 3.24
N LEU A 204 -5.61 22.42 2.02
CA LEU A 204 -6.74 23.17 1.48
C LEU A 204 -7.99 23.04 2.36
N MET A 205 -8.28 21.84 2.84
CA MET A 205 -9.37 21.59 3.78
C MET A 205 -9.23 22.44 5.05
N LEU A 206 -8.03 22.54 5.62
CA LEU A 206 -7.76 23.35 6.82
C LEU A 206 -7.93 24.85 6.57
N VAL A 207 -7.65 25.31 5.36
CA VAL A 207 -7.84 26.71 4.96
C VAL A 207 -9.31 27.05 4.72
N LEU A 208 -10.01 26.21 3.94
CA LEU A 208 -11.39 26.48 3.51
C LEU A 208 -12.42 26.28 4.62
N PHE A 209 -12.25 25.24 5.43
CA PHE A 209 -13.25 24.84 6.43
C PHE A 209 -12.84 25.12 7.87
N ARG A 210 -12.06 26.11 8.12
CA ARG A 210 -11.53 26.55 9.42
C ARG A 210 -12.21 25.90 10.62
N PRO A 211 -11.50 25.08 11.41
CA PRO A 211 -12.08 24.43 12.57
C PRO A 211 -12.36 25.46 13.68
N GLY A 212 -13.60 25.39 14.22
CA GLY A 212 -13.99 26.16 15.39
C GLY A 212 -14.47 27.59 15.13
N LYS A 213 -14.85 28.29 16.21
CA LYS A 213 -15.32 29.68 16.23
C LYS A 213 -14.16 30.70 16.20
N CYS A 214 -13.06 30.38 15.54
CA CYS A 214 -11.89 31.28 15.47
C CYS A 214 -12.26 32.60 14.82
N LYS A 215 -12.03 33.70 15.55
CA LYS A 215 -12.13 35.07 15.03
C LYS A 215 -11.22 35.24 13.81
N LYS A 216 -11.62 36.09 12.87
CA LYS A 216 -10.82 36.44 11.68
C LYS A 216 -9.42 36.86 12.10
N GLY A 217 -8.37 36.33 11.42
CA GLY A 217 -6.97 36.71 11.66
C GLY A 217 -6.00 35.52 11.54
N ILE A 218 -4.74 35.76 11.78
CA ILE A 218 -3.62 34.78 11.69
C ILE A 218 -3.85 33.53 12.55
N ARG A 219 -4.52 33.67 13.70
CA ARG A 219 -4.88 32.55 14.58
C ARG A 219 -5.77 31.50 13.91
N SER A 220 -6.51 31.88 12.87
CA SER A 220 -7.33 30.94 12.10
C SER A 220 -6.52 29.95 11.24
N LEU A 221 -5.26 30.29 10.96
CA LEU A 221 -4.31 29.44 10.21
C LEU A 221 -3.45 28.56 11.12
N LEU A 222 -3.57 28.70 12.45
CA LEU A 222 -2.79 27.92 13.40
C LEU A 222 -2.92 26.39 13.20
N PRO A 223 -4.12 25.82 12.89
CA PRO A 223 -4.23 24.40 12.56
C PRO A 223 -3.42 24.01 11.32
N LEU A 224 -3.39 24.87 10.29
CA LEU A 224 -2.57 24.63 9.10
C LEU A 224 -1.08 24.61 9.45
N PHE A 225 -0.59 25.62 10.19
CA PHE A 225 0.81 25.67 10.62
C PHE A 225 1.18 24.47 11.51
N SER A 226 0.29 24.06 12.41
CA SER A 226 0.47 22.89 13.24
C SER A 226 0.55 21.60 12.42
N PHE A 227 -0.30 21.45 11.39
CA PHE A 227 -0.27 20.32 10.47
C PHE A 227 1.03 20.30 9.66
N ILE A 228 1.42 21.44 9.07
CA ILE A 228 2.65 21.55 8.30
C ILE A 228 3.88 21.28 9.19
N ALA A 229 3.92 21.84 10.39
CA ALA A 229 4.99 21.57 11.34
C ALA A 229 5.13 20.06 11.63
N GLY A 230 4.01 19.38 11.92
CA GLY A 230 4.01 17.92 12.09
C GLY A 230 4.47 17.18 10.84
N ALA A 231 3.98 17.59 9.66
CA ALA A 231 4.32 16.92 8.40
C ALA A 231 5.80 17.08 8.00
N VAL A 232 6.46 18.15 8.42
CA VAL A 232 7.86 18.44 8.09
C VAL A 232 8.84 17.79 9.06
N VAL A 233 8.46 17.56 10.31
CA VAL A 233 9.39 17.08 11.36
C VAL A 233 10.09 15.78 10.98
N LEU A 234 9.33 14.75 10.58
CA LEU A 234 9.91 13.44 10.26
C LEU A 234 10.74 13.45 8.96
N PRO A 235 10.29 14.06 7.85
CA PRO A 235 11.14 14.26 6.68
C PRO A 235 12.43 15.01 6.98
N LEU A 236 12.36 16.07 7.77
CA LEU A 236 13.54 16.83 8.16
C LEU A 236 14.52 15.98 8.99
N LEU A 237 14.01 15.22 9.97
CA LEU A 237 14.85 14.33 10.77
C LEU A 237 15.49 13.23 9.89
N LEU A 238 14.77 12.68 8.93
CA LEU A 238 15.32 11.71 7.98
C LEU A 238 16.44 12.33 7.13
N VAL A 239 16.22 13.51 6.57
CA VAL A 239 17.26 14.22 5.76
C VAL A 239 18.50 14.52 6.62
N LEU A 240 18.31 15.00 7.85
CA LEU A 240 19.44 15.27 8.76
C LEU A 240 20.18 13.98 9.15
N TYR A 241 19.45 12.88 9.34
CA TYR A 241 20.05 11.57 9.61
C TYR A 241 20.87 11.07 8.41
N LEU A 242 20.30 11.11 7.21
CA LEU A 242 21.01 10.73 5.99
C LEU A 242 22.23 11.63 5.73
N GLN A 243 22.07 12.94 5.90
CA GLN A 243 23.20 13.90 5.81
C GLN A 243 24.34 13.55 6.74
N LYS A 244 24.02 13.14 7.99
CA LYS A 244 25.05 12.73 8.96
C LYS A 244 25.75 11.44 8.54
N LEU A 245 25.06 10.53 7.86
CA LEU A 245 25.62 9.24 7.42
C LEU A 245 26.50 9.37 6.18
N ILE A 246 26.01 10.09 5.14
CA ILE A 246 26.63 10.09 3.81
C ILE A 246 27.15 11.47 3.36
N GLY A 247 26.84 12.54 4.11
CA GLY A 247 27.22 13.92 3.75
C GLY A 247 26.28 14.56 2.72
N TRP A 248 26.38 15.91 2.57
CA TRP A 248 25.51 16.66 1.66
C TRP A 248 25.77 16.37 0.18
N THR A 249 27.03 16.20 -0.20
CA THR A 249 27.45 15.99 -1.59
C THR A 249 26.87 14.67 -2.10
N ALA A 250 27.17 13.57 -1.40
CA ALA A 250 26.65 12.25 -1.76
C ALA A 250 25.12 12.19 -1.70
N LEU A 251 24.48 12.89 -0.75
CA LEU A 251 23.02 12.96 -0.67
C LEU A 251 22.42 13.66 -1.91
N ALA A 252 23.02 14.77 -2.35
CA ALA A 252 22.53 15.52 -3.51
C ALA A 252 22.74 14.75 -4.83
N GLU A 253 23.91 14.15 -5.02
CA GLU A 253 24.25 13.34 -6.21
C GLU A 253 23.35 12.12 -6.32
N ASN A 254 23.21 11.36 -5.26
CA ASN A 254 22.38 10.15 -5.25
C ASN A 254 20.88 10.47 -5.31
N PHE A 255 20.43 11.60 -4.74
CA PHE A 255 19.05 12.04 -4.90
C PHE A 255 18.74 12.46 -6.34
N GLN A 256 19.67 13.15 -7.00
CA GLN A 256 19.55 13.50 -8.41
C GLN A 256 19.52 12.22 -9.28
N TRP A 257 20.36 11.24 -8.97
CA TRP A 257 20.36 9.96 -9.66
C TRP A 257 19.02 9.21 -9.50
N LEU A 258 18.45 9.15 -8.29
CA LEU A 258 17.14 8.56 -8.01
C LEU A 258 16.02 9.18 -8.86
N ILE A 259 16.12 10.50 -9.13
CA ILE A 259 15.17 11.20 -9.99
C ILE A 259 15.46 10.92 -11.47
N THR A 260 16.73 10.91 -11.88
CA THR A 260 17.12 10.83 -13.30
C THR A 260 17.20 9.40 -13.83
N SER A 261 17.67 8.44 -13.06
CA SER A 261 17.79 7.04 -13.48
C SER A 261 16.43 6.34 -13.68
N ARG A 262 15.42 6.78 -12.92
CA ARG A 262 14.02 6.37 -13.10
C ARG A 262 13.22 7.32 -13.96
N SER A 263 13.76 8.50 -14.30
CA SER A 263 13.06 9.47 -15.14
C SER A 263 13.01 8.99 -16.58
N SER A 264 11.96 8.31 -16.88
CA SER A 264 11.44 8.30 -18.24
C SER A 264 11.28 9.74 -18.74
N PRO A 265 11.49 10.00 -20.04
CA PRO A 265 11.27 11.31 -20.62
C PRO A 265 9.89 11.84 -20.26
N PHE A 266 9.75 13.15 -20.09
CA PHE A 266 8.52 13.82 -19.67
C PHE A 266 7.26 13.37 -20.43
N SER A 267 7.45 12.87 -21.67
CA SER A 267 6.42 12.21 -22.48
C SER A 267 5.85 10.94 -21.84
N GLN A 268 6.62 10.21 -21.04
CA GLN A 268 6.14 8.99 -20.37
C GLN A 268 5.28 9.33 -19.14
N TYR A 269 5.54 10.44 -18.44
CA TYR A 269 4.64 10.90 -17.37
C TYR A 269 3.25 11.29 -17.92
N GLY A 270 3.20 11.91 -19.10
CA GLY A 270 1.95 12.15 -19.79
C GLY A 270 1.23 10.84 -20.14
N HIS A 271 1.96 9.86 -20.64
CA HIS A 271 1.41 8.53 -20.94
C HIS A 271 0.95 7.82 -19.65
N ALA A 272 1.76 7.80 -18.60
CA ALA A 272 1.40 7.21 -17.32
C ALA A 272 0.16 7.88 -16.69
N PHE A 273 0.02 9.19 -16.81
CA PHE A 273 -1.19 9.90 -16.41
C PHE A 273 -2.41 9.43 -17.20
N PHE A 274 -2.30 9.29 -18.51
CA PHE A 274 -3.37 8.77 -19.36
C PHE A 274 -3.68 7.30 -19.05
N THR A 275 -2.67 6.46 -18.84
CA THR A 275 -2.86 5.03 -18.51
C THR A 275 -3.51 4.85 -17.14
N PHE A 276 -3.25 5.73 -16.17
CA PHE A 276 -3.97 5.74 -14.90
C PHE A 276 -5.48 5.89 -15.11
N PHE A 277 -5.92 6.89 -15.89
CA PHE A 277 -7.34 7.06 -16.20
C PHE A 277 -7.87 6.01 -17.16
N GLN A 278 -7.05 5.51 -18.08
CA GLN A 278 -7.43 4.43 -19.00
C GLN A 278 -7.61 3.10 -18.25
N GLY A 279 -6.80 2.84 -17.22
CA GLY A 279 -6.98 1.71 -16.31
C GLY A 279 -8.37 1.74 -15.66
N TYR A 280 -8.84 2.91 -15.24
CA TYR A 280 -10.23 3.08 -14.77
C TYR A 280 -11.26 2.72 -15.84
N SER A 281 -11.08 3.19 -17.08
CA SER A 281 -12.05 2.94 -18.16
C SER A 281 -12.06 1.48 -18.64
N LYS A 282 -10.94 0.78 -18.56
CA LYS A 282 -10.85 -0.66 -18.90
C LYS A 282 -11.46 -1.55 -17.82
N ALA A 283 -11.30 -1.16 -16.56
CA ALA A 283 -11.85 -1.90 -15.43
C ALA A 283 -13.37 -1.73 -15.33
N ASP A 284 -13.94 -0.72 -15.98
CA ASP A 284 -15.30 -0.27 -15.73
C ASP A 284 -16.02 0.14 -17.02
N PHE A 285 -16.71 -0.81 -17.61
CA PHE A 285 -17.62 -0.54 -18.73
C PHE A 285 -18.70 0.51 -18.37
N LEU A 286 -19.02 0.66 -17.08
CA LEU A 286 -20.01 1.59 -16.55
C LEU A 286 -19.41 2.97 -16.21
N SER A 287 -18.10 3.13 -16.24
CA SER A 287 -17.46 4.43 -16.00
C SER A 287 -17.89 5.49 -17.01
N LEU A 288 -18.14 5.09 -18.26
CA LEU A 288 -18.72 5.96 -19.29
C LEU A 288 -20.15 6.39 -18.94
N ALA A 289 -20.96 5.50 -18.38
CA ALA A 289 -22.31 5.82 -17.92
C ALA A 289 -22.27 6.76 -16.70
N GLU A 290 -21.36 6.53 -15.76
CA GLU A 290 -21.15 7.38 -14.59
C GLU A 290 -20.63 8.77 -14.99
N LEU A 291 -19.65 8.85 -15.90
CA LEU A 291 -19.17 10.11 -16.47
C LEU A 291 -20.26 10.85 -17.23
N SER A 292 -21.09 10.14 -17.99
CA SER A 292 -22.23 10.71 -18.69
C SER A 292 -23.27 11.27 -17.71
N LEU A 293 -23.54 10.55 -16.62
CA LEU A 293 -24.41 11.02 -15.53
C LEU A 293 -23.83 12.26 -14.83
N LEU A 294 -22.52 12.28 -14.56
CA LEU A 294 -21.84 13.44 -14.01
C LEU A 294 -21.94 14.63 -14.94
N PHE A 295 -21.68 14.44 -16.23
CA PHE A 295 -21.79 15.48 -17.25
C PHE A 295 -23.21 16.02 -17.37
N MET A 296 -24.21 15.15 -17.41
CA MET A 296 -25.62 15.52 -17.43
C MET A 296 -26.04 16.32 -16.18
N LEU A 297 -25.55 15.94 -15.00
CA LEU A 297 -25.74 16.69 -13.76
C LEU A 297 -25.15 18.10 -13.81
N LEU A 298 -23.94 18.21 -14.32
CA LEU A 298 -23.27 19.50 -14.48
C LEU A 298 -24.02 20.36 -15.49
N LEU A 299 -24.46 19.79 -16.62
CA LEU A 299 -25.27 20.50 -17.61
C LEU A 299 -26.62 20.96 -17.01
N ALA A 300 -27.34 20.10 -16.29
CA ALA A 300 -28.61 20.45 -15.66
C ALA A 300 -28.46 21.58 -14.62
N LYS A 301 -27.30 21.72 -14.02
CA LYS A 301 -27.01 22.77 -13.04
C LYS A 301 -26.54 24.09 -13.68
N TRP A 302 -25.92 24.03 -14.86
CA TRP A 302 -25.34 25.19 -15.56
C TRP A 302 -26.26 25.77 -16.63
N ALA A 303 -27.16 24.95 -17.21
CA ALA A 303 -28.14 25.38 -18.19
C ALA A 303 -29.55 25.27 -17.57
N PRO A 304 -30.09 26.32 -16.95
CA PRO A 304 -31.47 26.33 -16.53
C PRO A 304 -32.34 26.26 -17.80
N ILE A 305 -32.77 25.05 -18.16
CA ILE A 305 -33.71 24.86 -19.26
C ILE A 305 -35.09 25.22 -18.71
N PRO A 306 -35.73 26.27 -19.20
CA PRO A 306 -37.09 26.62 -18.81
C PRO A 306 -38.01 25.59 -19.45
N VAL A 307 -38.32 24.52 -18.76
CA VAL A 307 -39.31 23.54 -19.18
C VAL A 307 -40.41 23.55 -18.14
N ASP A 308 -41.63 23.90 -18.58
CA ASP A 308 -42.87 23.82 -17.80
C ASP A 308 -43.26 22.34 -17.59
N LEU A 309 -42.40 21.56 -16.94
CA LEU A 309 -42.69 20.20 -16.54
C LEU A 309 -43.20 20.20 -15.08
N PRO A 310 -44.19 19.35 -14.74
CA PRO A 310 -44.78 19.26 -13.40
C PRO A 310 -43.76 18.83 -12.33
N PHE A 311 -42.62 18.29 -12.74
CA PHE A 311 -41.45 18.07 -11.89
C PHE A 311 -40.26 18.76 -12.52
N SER A 312 -39.46 19.47 -11.71
CA SER A 312 -38.25 20.06 -12.22
C SER A 312 -37.33 18.96 -12.75
N LEU A 313 -36.71 19.20 -13.90
CA LEU A 313 -35.73 18.29 -14.50
C LEU A 313 -34.68 17.86 -13.46
N GLU A 314 -34.31 18.76 -12.58
CA GLU A 314 -33.41 18.52 -11.46
C GLU A 314 -33.92 17.42 -10.52
N THR A 315 -35.23 17.39 -10.20
CA THR A 315 -35.82 16.35 -9.34
C THR A 315 -35.80 14.98 -10.00
N ILE A 316 -36.08 14.92 -11.31
CA ILE A 316 -36.01 13.68 -12.10
C ILE A 316 -34.57 13.16 -12.14
N PHE A 317 -33.59 14.03 -12.42
CA PHE A 317 -32.18 13.66 -12.43
C PHE A 317 -31.68 13.22 -11.05
N GLN A 318 -32.06 13.91 -9.98
CA GLN A 318 -31.70 13.50 -8.61
C GLN A 318 -32.28 12.12 -8.26
N LEU A 319 -33.51 11.82 -8.69
CA LEU A 319 -34.11 10.50 -8.47
C LEU A 319 -33.44 9.43 -9.32
N ALA A 320 -33.19 9.70 -10.60
CA ALA A 320 -32.50 8.79 -11.51
C ALA A 320 -31.11 8.43 -10.99
N ILE A 321 -30.33 9.40 -10.52
CA ILE A 321 -29.01 9.16 -9.95
C ILE A 321 -29.10 8.28 -8.70
N LYS A 322 -30.06 8.52 -7.80
CA LYS A 322 -30.25 7.72 -6.59
C LYS A 322 -30.58 6.25 -6.89
N ILE A 323 -31.13 5.95 -8.06
CA ILE A 323 -31.47 4.58 -8.49
C ILE A 323 -30.34 3.99 -9.34
N VAL A 324 -29.86 4.73 -10.33
CA VAL A 324 -28.89 4.23 -11.31
C VAL A 324 -27.52 3.97 -10.68
N LEU A 325 -27.07 4.85 -9.83
CA LEU A 325 -25.76 4.67 -9.18
C LEU A 325 -25.63 3.36 -8.38
N PRO A 326 -26.54 2.99 -7.45
CA PRO A 326 -26.47 1.68 -6.78
C PRO A 326 -26.53 0.49 -7.76
N LEU A 327 -27.29 0.61 -8.85
CA LEU A 327 -27.37 -0.44 -9.86
C LEU A 327 -26.06 -0.57 -10.66
N CYS A 328 -25.42 0.54 -11.02
CA CYS A 328 -24.09 0.54 -11.66
C CYS A 328 -23.07 -0.10 -10.74
N PHE A 329 -23.05 0.28 -9.46
CA PHE A 329 -22.15 -0.30 -8.49
C PHE A 329 -22.37 -1.82 -8.33
N LEU A 330 -23.63 -2.25 -8.22
CA LEU A 330 -23.97 -3.68 -8.15
C LEU A 330 -23.53 -4.44 -9.41
N ALA A 331 -23.74 -3.85 -10.59
CA ALA A 331 -23.32 -4.44 -11.85
C ALA A 331 -21.79 -4.57 -11.93
N ASN A 332 -21.03 -3.57 -11.46
CA ASN A 332 -19.58 -3.64 -11.37
C ASN A 332 -19.11 -4.74 -10.41
N VAL A 333 -19.76 -4.88 -9.25
CA VAL A 333 -19.47 -5.97 -8.30
C VAL A 333 -19.70 -7.33 -8.96
N ILE A 334 -20.83 -7.49 -9.64
CA ILE A 334 -21.16 -8.74 -10.36
C ILE A 334 -20.14 -8.99 -11.46
N TYR A 335 -19.79 -7.98 -12.25
CA TYR A 335 -18.79 -8.08 -13.31
C TYR A 335 -17.44 -8.56 -12.80
N VAL A 336 -16.94 -7.99 -11.69
CA VAL A 336 -15.67 -8.40 -11.06
C VAL A 336 -15.73 -9.84 -10.54
N ILE A 337 -16.88 -10.27 -10.00
CA ILE A 337 -17.06 -11.66 -9.49
C ILE A 337 -17.13 -12.67 -10.64
N VAL A 338 -17.80 -12.31 -11.74
CA VAL A 338 -18.03 -13.22 -12.88
C VAL A 338 -16.80 -13.33 -13.79
N GLN A 339 -15.91 -12.33 -13.79
CA GLN A 339 -14.70 -12.41 -14.61
C GLN A 339 -13.74 -13.48 -14.07
N PRO A 340 -13.44 -14.53 -14.86
CA PRO A 340 -12.65 -15.67 -14.41
C PRO A 340 -11.15 -15.38 -14.30
N ASP A 341 -10.69 -14.19 -14.68
CA ASP A 341 -9.28 -13.84 -14.70
C ASP A 341 -8.78 -13.49 -13.29
N TRP A 342 -8.67 -14.54 -12.48
CA TRP A 342 -8.16 -14.48 -11.09
C TRP A 342 -6.64 -14.27 -11.03
N ASN A 343 -5.94 -14.29 -12.19
CA ASN A 343 -4.50 -14.09 -12.28
C ASN A 343 -4.06 -12.63 -12.06
N MET A 344 -5.00 -11.66 -12.18
CA MET A 344 -4.67 -10.31 -11.71
C MET A 344 -4.70 -10.26 -10.18
N PRO A 345 -3.75 -9.55 -9.56
CA PRO A 345 -3.78 -9.35 -8.11
C PRO A 345 -5.15 -8.83 -7.71
N SER A 346 -5.83 -9.57 -6.87
CA SER A 346 -7.22 -9.32 -6.49
C SER A 346 -7.39 -7.99 -5.74
N SER A 347 -6.30 -7.46 -5.17
CA SER A 347 -6.23 -6.09 -4.63
C SER A 347 -6.40 -5.03 -5.72
N THR A 348 -5.87 -5.26 -6.94
CA THR A 348 -6.05 -4.37 -8.09
C THR A 348 -7.52 -4.34 -8.51
N LYS A 349 -8.16 -5.51 -8.67
CA LYS A 349 -9.60 -5.59 -8.99
C LYS A 349 -10.45 -4.89 -7.93
N MET A 350 -10.13 -5.07 -6.64
CA MET A 350 -10.80 -4.35 -5.56
C MET A 350 -10.55 -2.84 -5.61
N GLY A 351 -9.32 -2.44 -5.88
CA GLY A 351 -8.98 -1.04 -6.07
C GLY A 351 -9.81 -0.42 -7.18
N TYR A 352 -9.86 -1.04 -8.35
CA TYR A 352 -10.66 -0.56 -9.48
C TYR A 352 -12.16 -0.57 -9.19
N LEU A 353 -12.68 -1.58 -8.54
CA LEU A 353 -14.08 -1.64 -8.14
C LEU A 353 -14.45 -0.48 -7.20
N LEU A 354 -13.55 -0.10 -6.35
CA LEU A 354 -13.77 0.95 -5.36
C LEU A 354 -13.39 2.33 -5.89
N THR A 355 -12.59 2.40 -6.95
CA THR A 355 -12.32 3.64 -7.68
C THR A 355 -13.34 3.90 -8.78
N SER A 356 -14.00 2.91 -9.32
CA SER A 356 -15.23 3.13 -10.09
C SER A 356 -16.33 3.69 -9.18
N ALA A 357 -16.38 3.27 -7.92
CA ALA A 357 -17.05 4.03 -6.87
C ALA A 357 -16.43 5.43 -6.65
N GLY A 358 -15.28 5.72 -7.19
CA GLY A 358 -14.54 6.97 -6.98
C GLY A 358 -15.18 8.19 -7.62
N ILE A 359 -15.90 8.06 -8.72
CA ILE A 359 -16.68 9.17 -9.29
C ILE A 359 -17.92 9.45 -8.43
N TRP A 360 -18.45 8.45 -7.74
CA TRP A 360 -19.60 8.57 -6.86
C TRP A 360 -19.45 9.61 -5.76
N PRO A 361 -18.36 9.64 -5.01
CA PRO A 361 -18.17 10.67 -3.98
C PRO A 361 -18.27 12.09 -4.54
N VAL A 362 -17.76 12.30 -5.75
CA VAL A 362 -17.85 13.59 -6.43
C VAL A 362 -19.31 13.90 -6.80
N ILE A 363 -20.01 12.95 -7.42
CA ILE A 363 -21.43 13.10 -7.79
C ILE A 363 -22.29 13.35 -6.55
N LEU A 364 -22.13 12.56 -5.51
CA LEU A 364 -22.88 12.70 -4.27
C LEU A 364 -22.58 14.03 -3.55
N CYS A 365 -21.34 14.50 -3.63
CA CYS A 365 -20.97 15.79 -3.07
C CYS A 365 -21.56 16.96 -3.86
N ILE A 366 -21.67 16.84 -5.19
CA ILE A 366 -22.30 17.85 -6.05
C ILE A 366 -23.82 17.88 -5.80
N GLN A 367 -24.45 16.72 -5.61
CA GLN A 367 -25.89 16.63 -5.31
C GLN A 367 -26.24 17.19 -3.95
N ASN A 368 -25.43 16.87 -2.94
CA ASN A 368 -25.65 17.31 -1.56
C ASN A 368 -24.37 17.96 -1.02
N PRO A 369 -24.12 19.25 -1.33
CA PRO A 369 -22.90 19.93 -0.97
C PRO A 369 -22.86 20.29 0.53
N SER A 370 -23.20 19.35 1.38
CA SER A 370 -23.11 19.53 2.83
C SER A 370 -21.67 19.82 3.25
N ARG A 371 -21.50 20.51 4.36
CA ARG A 371 -20.15 20.74 4.93
C ARG A 371 -19.43 19.40 5.18
N ARG A 372 -20.14 18.36 5.61
CA ARG A 372 -19.57 17.03 5.86
C ARG A 372 -19.12 16.35 4.58
N SER A 373 -19.95 16.39 3.53
CA SER A 373 -19.60 15.80 2.23
C SER A 373 -18.32 16.43 1.66
N ARG A 374 -18.20 17.75 1.75
CA ARG A 374 -17.00 18.48 1.30
C ARG A 374 -15.76 18.15 2.14
N LEU A 375 -15.90 17.97 3.45
CA LEU A 375 -14.81 17.53 4.32
C LEU A 375 -14.35 16.09 4.00
N LEU A 376 -15.28 15.18 3.70
CA LEU A 376 -14.94 13.82 3.25
C LEU A 376 -14.24 13.82 1.91
N LEU A 377 -14.67 14.68 0.98
CA LEU A 377 -14.04 14.83 -0.32
C LEU A 377 -12.59 15.31 -0.21
N LEU A 378 -12.34 16.38 0.56
CA LEU A 378 -10.99 16.97 0.71
C LEU A 378 -10.11 16.23 1.70
N GLY A 379 -10.68 15.60 2.72
CA GLY A 379 -9.93 14.98 3.81
C GLY A 379 -9.63 13.50 3.63
N LEU A 380 -10.37 12.80 2.74
CA LEU A 380 -10.19 11.37 2.48
C LEU A 380 -10.11 11.06 0.98
N TYR A 381 -11.10 11.50 0.19
CA TYR A 381 -11.22 11.11 -1.20
C TYR A 381 -10.05 11.61 -2.05
N LEU A 382 -9.85 12.93 -2.10
CA LEU A 382 -8.77 13.52 -2.89
C LEU A 382 -7.36 13.09 -2.43
N PRO A 383 -7.06 13.02 -1.12
CA PRO A 383 -5.79 12.43 -0.67
C PRO A 383 -5.57 11.01 -1.21
N GLY A 384 -6.54 10.11 -1.11
CA GLY A 384 -6.42 8.76 -1.64
C GLY A 384 -6.22 8.71 -3.16
N MET A 385 -6.93 9.54 -3.91
CA MET A 385 -6.76 9.63 -5.38
C MET A 385 -5.37 10.14 -5.76
N LEU A 386 -4.85 11.16 -5.06
CA LEU A 386 -3.52 11.71 -5.33
C LEU A 386 -2.41 10.76 -4.87
N MET A 387 -2.62 9.99 -3.80
CA MET A 387 -1.71 8.92 -3.42
C MET A 387 -1.64 7.83 -4.50
N ALA A 388 -2.79 7.40 -5.00
CA ALA A 388 -2.85 6.38 -6.05
C ALA A 388 -2.18 6.87 -7.34
N LEU A 389 -2.45 8.11 -7.75
CA LEU A 389 -1.79 8.72 -8.89
C LEU A 389 -0.26 8.81 -8.66
N GLY A 390 0.19 9.24 -7.49
CA GLY A 390 1.60 9.30 -7.14
C GLY A 390 2.28 7.94 -7.16
N ALA A 391 1.62 6.91 -6.63
CA ALA A 391 2.10 5.53 -6.68
C ALA A 391 2.22 5.01 -8.12
N HIS A 392 1.20 5.25 -8.95
CA HIS A 392 1.22 4.84 -10.35
C HIS A 392 2.31 5.53 -11.17
N LEU A 393 2.55 6.82 -10.91
CA LEU A 393 3.63 7.57 -11.58
C LEU A 393 5.03 7.14 -11.14
N SER A 394 5.19 6.57 -9.92
CA SER A 394 6.48 6.07 -9.44
C SER A 394 6.78 4.65 -9.91
N ASP A 395 5.75 3.83 -10.06
CA ASP A 395 5.85 2.42 -10.46
C ASP A 395 5.33 2.27 -11.90
N GLN A 396 6.14 2.68 -12.86
CA GLN A 396 5.79 2.90 -14.27
C GLN A 396 5.13 1.72 -15.00
N SER A 397 5.03 0.56 -14.39
CA SER A 397 4.69 -0.68 -15.09
C SER A 397 3.38 -1.31 -14.68
N SER A 398 2.76 -0.96 -13.56
CA SER A 398 1.63 -1.74 -13.10
C SER A 398 0.43 -0.93 -12.63
N ASP A 399 -0.74 -1.33 -13.13
CA ASP A 399 -2.06 -1.01 -12.56
C ASP A 399 -2.14 -1.33 -11.05
N PHE A 400 -1.21 -2.16 -10.59
CA PHE A 400 -1.04 -2.60 -9.21
C PHE A 400 -0.58 -1.48 -8.27
N GLY A 401 0.42 -0.67 -8.67
CA GLY A 401 0.93 0.42 -7.84
C GLY A 401 -0.14 1.43 -7.44
N ALA A 402 -1.14 1.66 -8.31
CA ALA A 402 -2.23 2.58 -8.01
C ALA A 402 -3.22 2.06 -6.96
N SER A 403 -3.51 0.76 -6.96
CA SER A 403 -4.63 0.20 -6.21
C SER A 403 -4.45 0.23 -4.69
N PHE A 404 -3.23 0.05 -4.20
CA PHE A 404 -2.97 -0.01 -2.75
C PHE A 404 -3.22 1.33 -2.05
N ALA A 405 -3.02 2.43 -2.73
CA ALA A 405 -3.12 3.76 -2.15
C ALA A 405 -4.56 4.33 -2.10
N LEU A 406 -5.54 3.60 -2.66
CA LEU A 406 -6.92 4.06 -2.78
C LEU A 406 -7.76 3.92 -1.50
N LEU A 407 -7.25 3.26 -0.46
CA LEU A 407 -8.02 3.03 0.77
C LEU A 407 -8.68 4.30 1.35
N PRO A 408 -8.03 5.48 1.44
CA PRO A 408 -8.72 6.68 1.92
C PRO A 408 -9.91 7.07 1.04
N SER A 409 -9.80 6.96 -0.30
CA SER A 409 -10.91 7.22 -1.22
C SER A 409 -12.06 6.23 -1.04
N MET A 410 -11.74 4.96 -0.78
CA MET A 410 -12.73 3.91 -0.49
C MET A 410 -13.50 4.22 0.79
N LEU A 411 -12.79 4.63 1.84
CA LEU A 411 -13.43 5.06 3.10
C LEU A 411 -14.34 6.25 2.88
N ALA A 412 -13.92 7.23 2.08
CA ALA A 412 -14.74 8.38 1.71
C ALA A 412 -16.01 7.95 0.96
N ALA A 413 -15.91 7.02 0.01
CA ALA A 413 -17.05 6.50 -0.75
C ALA A 413 -18.10 5.87 0.18
N VAL A 414 -17.68 4.97 1.08
CA VAL A 414 -18.57 4.32 2.07
C VAL A 414 -19.29 5.37 2.94
N LEU A 415 -18.55 6.37 3.42
CA LEU A 415 -19.10 7.39 4.31
C LEU A 415 -20.03 8.35 3.56
N LEU A 416 -19.72 8.75 2.33
CA LEU A 416 -20.57 9.62 1.51
C LEU A 416 -21.85 8.93 1.07
N VAL A 417 -21.79 7.65 0.73
CA VAL A 417 -22.98 6.84 0.49
C VAL A 417 -23.87 6.86 1.74
N TYR A 418 -23.30 6.61 2.91
CA TYR A 418 -24.08 6.65 4.16
C TYR A 418 -24.67 8.04 4.45
N GLU A 419 -23.94 9.14 4.28
CA GLU A 419 -24.43 10.50 4.50
C GLU A 419 -25.60 10.86 3.56
N ASN A 420 -25.57 10.41 2.31
CA ASN A 420 -26.61 10.73 1.33
C ASN A 420 -27.84 9.84 1.43
N TYR A 421 -27.66 8.54 1.66
CA TYR A 421 -28.76 7.58 1.70
C TYR A 421 -29.28 7.32 3.11
N GLY A 422 -28.49 7.53 4.15
CA GLY A 422 -28.88 7.29 5.54
C GLY A 422 -30.12 8.06 6.01
N PRO A 423 -30.29 9.36 5.69
CA PRO A 423 -31.51 10.11 5.99
C PRO A 423 -32.75 9.54 5.25
N LEU A 424 -32.59 9.19 3.98
CA LEU A 424 -33.66 8.59 3.17
C LEU A 424 -34.12 7.26 3.79
N LEU A 425 -33.17 6.42 4.22
CA LEU A 425 -33.44 5.13 4.83
C LEU A 425 -34.12 5.23 6.20
N ARG A 426 -34.04 6.38 6.88
CA ARG A 426 -34.67 6.63 8.19
C ARG A 426 -36.04 7.29 8.07
N SER A 427 -36.26 8.12 7.04
CA SER A 427 -37.44 8.97 6.91
C SER A 427 -38.70 8.25 6.46
N VAL A 428 -38.60 7.01 5.98
CA VAL A 428 -39.73 6.31 5.37
C VAL A 428 -40.36 5.37 6.37
N ASN A 429 -41.36 5.88 7.05
CA ASN A 429 -42.22 5.09 7.94
C ASN A 429 -43.72 5.13 7.54
N ARG A 430 -44.09 5.60 6.35
CA ARG A 430 -45.51 5.72 5.96
C ARG A 430 -45.73 5.46 4.45
N GLY A 431 -46.46 4.40 4.12
CA GLY A 431 -47.15 4.19 2.85
C GLY A 431 -46.33 3.47 1.77
N THR A 432 -46.76 3.61 0.52
CA THR A 432 -46.25 2.90 -0.68
C THR A 432 -44.76 3.01 -0.99
N MET A 433 -44.05 3.87 -0.29
CA MET A 433 -42.58 3.99 -0.37
C MET A 433 -41.82 2.98 0.50
N GLU A 434 -42.47 2.23 1.39
CA GLU A 434 -41.80 1.26 2.29
C GLU A 434 -41.09 0.16 1.52
N THR A 435 -41.71 -0.31 0.44
CA THR A 435 -41.13 -1.38 -0.40
C THR A 435 -39.85 -0.91 -1.11
N ALA A 436 -39.86 0.28 -1.70
CA ALA A 436 -38.70 0.84 -2.40
C ALA A 436 -37.53 1.08 -1.44
N VAL A 437 -37.82 1.55 -0.23
CA VAL A 437 -36.79 1.76 0.82
C VAL A 437 -36.29 0.44 1.38
N ALA A 438 -37.14 -0.56 1.56
CA ALA A 438 -36.73 -1.90 1.94
C ALA A 438 -35.79 -2.51 0.88
N ILE A 439 -36.13 -2.40 -0.40
CA ILE A 439 -35.26 -2.83 -1.50
C ILE A 439 -33.90 -2.09 -1.44
N LEU A 440 -33.90 -0.77 -1.30
CA LEU A 440 -32.68 0.00 -1.23
C LEU A 440 -31.81 -0.39 0.00
N ARG A 441 -32.43 -0.61 1.16
CA ARG A 441 -31.71 -1.12 2.35
C ARG A 441 -31.07 -2.47 2.09
N THR A 442 -31.81 -3.38 1.45
CA THR A 442 -31.30 -4.72 1.11
C THR A 442 -30.14 -4.61 0.13
N CYS A 443 -30.29 -3.82 -0.95
CA CYS A 443 -29.18 -3.59 -1.90
C CYS A 443 -27.94 -3.01 -1.24
N MET A 444 -28.08 -2.00 -0.38
CA MET A 444 -26.96 -1.41 0.35
C MET A 444 -26.28 -2.39 1.33
N ALA A 445 -27.08 -3.22 2.01
CA ALA A 445 -26.56 -4.27 2.87
C ALA A 445 -25.81 -5.34 2.07
N MET A 446 -26.34 -5.75 0.93
CA MET A 446 -25.70 -6.70 0.02
C MET A 446 -24.38 -6.13 -0.51
N VAL A 447 -24.37 -4.88 -0.97
CA VAL A 447 -23.14 -4.21 -1.43
C VAL A 447 -22.08 -4.19 -0.32
N ALA A 448 -22.44 -3.78 0.89
CA ALA A 448 -21.52 -3.78 2.03
C ALA A 448 -21.00 -5.18 2.37
N PHE A 449 -21.88 -6.19 2.32
CA PHE A 449 -21.53 -7.59 2.55
C PHE A 449 -20.57 -8.12 1.48
N PHE A 450 -20.87 -7.87 0.20
CA PHE A 450 -20.00 -8.29 -0.89
C PHE A 450 -18.64 -7.59 -0.82
N LEU A 451 -18.61 -6.30 -0.53
CA LEU A 451 -17.38 -5.52 -0.40
C LEU A 451 -16.47 -6.09 0.69
N LEU A 452 -17.02 -6.30 1.87
CA LEU A 452 -16.29 -6.88 3.00
C LEU A 452 -15.94 -8.34 2.74
N GLY A 453 -16.88 -9.12 2.20
CA GLY A 453 -16.67 -10.51 1.86
C GLY A 453 -15.55 -10.71 0.83
N THR A 454 -15.52 -9.86 -0.20
CA THR A 454 -14.49 -9.92 -1.24
C THR A 454 -13.12 -9.54 -0.67
N THR A 455 -13.01 -8.46 0.13
CA THR A 455 -11.72 -8.09 0.76
C THR A 455 -11.21 -9.18 1.71
N LEU A 456 -12.11 -9.81 2.46
CA LEU A 456 -11.75 -10.93 3.33
C LEU A 456 -11.37 -12.18 2.54
N PHE A 457 -12.08 -12.48 1.46
CA PHE A 457 -11.74 -13.60 0.59
C PHE A 457 -10.36 -13.42 -0.05
N ILE A 458 -10.07 -12.22 -0.55
CA ILE A 458 -8.77 -11.88 -1.09
C ILE A 458 -7.69 -12.11 -0.03
N ARG A 459 -7.87 -11.57 1.16
CA ARG A 459 -6.88 -11.68 2.23
C ARG A 459 -6.70 -13.10 2.75
N CYS A 460 -7.80 -13.85 2.90
CA CYS A 460 -7.80 -15.12 3.63
C CYS A 460 -7.87 -16.35 2.74
N GLY A 461 -8.38 -16.23 1.51
CA GLY A 461 -8.56 -17.33 0.57
C GLY A 461 -7.47 -17.46 -0.47
N LEU A 462 -6.81 -16.34 -0.80
CA LEU A 462 -5.79 -16.29 -1.84
C LEU A 462 -4.40 -16.12 -1.23
N ALA A 463 -3.39 -16.69 -1.88
CA ALA A 463 -1.99 -16.46 -1.60
C ALA A 463 -1.31 -16.02 -2.90
N TYR A 464 -0.58 -14.92 -2.85
CA TYR A 464 0.10 -14.39 -4.03
C TYR A 464 1.28 -15.31 -4.39
N GLY A 465 1.36 -15.70 -5.65
CA GLY A 465 2.43 -16.59 -6.11
C GLY A 465 2.35 -18.04 -5.59
N ASP A 466 1.29 -18.40 -4.86
CA ASP A 466 1.13 -19.73 -4.25
C ASP A 466 -0.27 -20.32 -4.57
N LEU A 467 -0.51 -21.56 -4.21
CA LEU A 467 -1.81 -22.19 -4.34
C LEU A 467 -2.86 -21.54 -3.41
N PRO A 468 -4.17 -21.78 -3.64
CA PRO A 468 -5.20 -21.33 -2.71
C PRO A 468 -4.90 -21.76 -1.27
N VAL A 469 -5.14 -20.88 -0.30
CA VAL A 469 -4.76 -21.06 1.12
C VAL A 469 -5.21 -22.41 1.72
N SER A 470 -6.30 -22.98 1.21
CA SER A 470 -6.81 -24.29 1.64
C SER A 470 -5.92 -25.49 1.23
N GLN A 471 -5.03 -25.29 0.26
CA GLN A 471 -4.15 -26.34 -0.29
C GLN A 471 -2.71 -26.27 0.27
N LEU A 472 -2.43 -25.30 1.13
CA LEU A 472 -1.10 -25.09 1.71
C LEU A 472 -0.94 -25.94 2.96
N THR A 473 -0.24 -27.07 2.83
CA THR A 473 -0.15 -28.11 3.86
C THR A 473 1.26 -28.30 4.40
N THR A 474 2.30 -27.89 3.66
CA THR A 474 3.70 -28.17 4.02
C THR A 474 4.32 -27.00 4.77
N LEU A 475 4.84 -27.30 5.95
CA LEU A 475 5.47 -26.31 6.83
C LEU A 475 6.94 -26.09 6.43
N MET A 476 7.34 -24.85 6.20
CA MET A 476 8.75 -24.48 6.05
C MET A 476 9.46 -24.52 7.39
N THR A 477 10.57 -25.24 7.46
CA THR A 477 11.27 -25.55 8.73
C THR A 477 12.51 -24.70 8.96
N SER A 478 13.00 -23.99 7.94
CA SER A 478 14.24 -23.21 8.00
C SER A 478 14.12 -21.86 7.29
N GLY A 479 15.08 -20.98 7.49
CA GLY A 479 15.20 -19.69 6.81
C GLY A 479 14.17 -18.64 7.22
N PRO A 480 14.15 -17.50 6.55
CA PRO A 480 13.29 -16.35 6.87
C PRO A 480 11.80 -16.66 6.91
N ALA A 481 11.33 -17.64 6.12
CA ALA A 481 9.93 -18.07 6.08
C ALA A 481 9.62 -19.23 7.04
N GLN A 482 10.51 -19.59 7.93
CA GLN A 482 10.27 -20.66 8.93
C GLN A 482 8.94 -20.46 9.66
N GLY A 483 8.12 -21.50 9.72
CA GLY A 483 6.82 -21.50 10.39
C GLY A 483 5.65 -21.13 9.48
N ILE A 484 5.88 -20.88 8.19
CA ILE A 484 4.83 -20.60 7.20
C ILE A 484 4.53 -21.87 6.42
N TYR A 485 3.24 -22.13 6.18
CA TYR A 485 2.76 -23.23 5.33
C TYR A 485 2.68 -22.79 3.87
N THR A 486 3.19 -23.61 2.96
CA THR A 486 3.11 -23.45 1.50
C THR A 486 2.77 -24.82 0.86
N ASN A 487 2.87 -24.93 -0.45
CA ASN A 487 2.74 -26.21 -1.14
C ASN A 487 4.05 -27.02 -1.09
N ASP A 488 3.97 -28.32 -1.35
CA ASP A 488 5.09 -29.25 -1.21
C ASP A 488 6.27 -28.90 -2.14
N VAL A 489 5.96 -28.43 -3.36
CA VAL A 489 6.97 -28.11 -4.37
C VAL A 489 7.76 -26.87 -3.96
N ASP A 490 7.05 -25.82 -3.57
CA ASP A 490 7.68 -24.55 -3.14
C ASP A 490 8.45 -24.74 -1.83
N ALA A 491 7.93 -25.53 -0.89
CA ALA A 491 8.63 -25.84 0.36
C ALA A 491 9.97 -26.54 0.09
N ALA A 492 9.97 -27.58 -0.73
CA ALA A 492 11.18 -28.34 -1.05
C ALA A 492 12.22 -27.47 -1.78
N ALA A 493 11.78 -26.67 -2.76
CA ALA A 493 12.66 -25.75 -3.50
C ALA A 493 13.24 -24.68 -2.56
N TYR A 494 12.40 -24.06 -1.74
CA TYR A 494 12.81 -23.02 -0.79
C TYR A 494 13.83 -23.55 0.22
N GLU A 495 13.59 -24.70 0.86
CA GLU A 495 14.51 -25.26 1.85
C GLU A 495 15.85 -25.65 1.23
N THR A 496 15.83 -26.18 -0.01
CA THR A 496 17.06 -26.48 -0.75
C THR A 496 17.85 -25.20 -1.02
N MET A 497 17.21 -24.13 -1.50
CA MET A 497 17.86 -22.84 -1.76
C MET A 497 18.43 -22.21 -0.48
N VAL A 498 17.69 -22.26 0.63
CA VAL A 498 18.16 -21.76 1.94
C VAL A 498 19.41 -22.51 2.37
N GLN A 499 19.43 -23.83 2.21
CA GLN A 499 20.60 -24.64 2.56
C GLN A 499 21.79 -24.31 1.66
N GLU A 500 21.59 -24.25 0.33
CA GLU A 500 22.65 -23.90 -0.64
C GLU A 500 23.29 -22.53 -0.32
N ILE A 501 22.47 -21.52 0.02
CA ILE A 501 22.95 -20.18 0.37
C ILE A 501 23.74 -20.23 1.70
N LYS A 502 23.22 -20.90 2.73
CA LYS A 502 23.91 -21.02 4.03
C LYS A 502 25.22 -21.79 3.94
N GLU A 503 25.31 -22.83 3.10
CA GLU A 503 26.54 -23.61 2.89
C GLU A 503 27.61 -22.83 2.12
N THR A 504 27.21 -21.83 1.32
CA THR A 504 28.16 -21.01 0.52
C THR A 504 28.66 -19.78 1.29
N GLN A 505 28.00 -19.47 2.42
CA GLN A 505 28.35 -18.32 3.23
C GLN A 505 29.79 -18.43 3.76
N SER A 506 30.56 -17.34 3.62
CA SER A 506 31.88 -17.17 4.22
C SER A 506 31.95 -15.83 4.95
N ASP A 507 32.81 -15.74 5.98
CA ASP A 507 32.98 -14.53 6.76
C ASP A 507 33.44 -13.36 5.89
N SER A 508 32.76 -12.20 6.08
CA SER A 508 33.11 -10.92 5.43
C SER A 508 32.95 -10.87 3.91
N SER A 509 32.32 -11.87 3.28
CA SER A 509 32.10 -11.89 1.83
C SER A 509 30.91 -11.04 1.37
N ARG A 510 30.91 -10.71 0.07
CA ARG A 510 29.79 -10.07 -0.61
C ARG A 510 29.08 -11.05 -1.53
N VAL A 511 27.76 -10.96 -1.56
CA VAL A 511 26.93 -11.83 -2.36
C VAL A 511 26.09 -11.07 -3.37
N LEU A 512 26.02 -11.60 -4.60
CA LEU A 512 25.06 -11.21 -5.61
C LEU A 512 24.07 -12.35 -5.81
N ILE A 513 22.80 -12.14 -5.50
CA ILE A 513 21.73 -13.08 -5.79
C ILE A 513 20.98 -12.56 -7.00
N LEU A 514 21.09 -13.27 -8.12
CA LEU A 514 20.32 -12.98 -9.32
C LEU A 514 18.91 -13.58 -9.19
N GLY A 515 17.98 -13.05 -9.97
CA GLY A 515 16.59 -13.45 -9.83
C GLY A 515 15.83 -12.65 -8.77
N ASN A 516 14.52 -12.89 -8.70
CA ASN A 516 13.65 -12.22 -7.73
C ASN A 516 13.56 -13.02 -6.43
N LEU A 517 14.70 -13.18 -5.75
CA LEU A 517 14.85 -13.95 -4.51
C LEU A 517 15.40 -13.12 -3.34
N PRO A 518 14.71 -12.05 -2.92
CA PRO A 518 15.19 -11.20 -1.82
C PRO A 518 15.37 -11.94 -0.50
N PHE A 519 14.62 -13.04 -0.27
CA PHE A 519 14.78 -13.84 0.95
C PHE A 519 16.20 -14.41 1.11
N GLY A 520 16.90 -14.63 0.00
CA GLY A 520 18.28 -15.12 0.03
C GLY A 520 19.22 -14.19 0.78
N TYR A 521 19.01 -12.88 0.68
CA TYR A 521 19.79 -11.90 1.45
C TYR A 521 19.50 -11.93 2.96
N LEU A 522 18.34 -12.46 3.37
CA LEU A 522 18.02 -12.68 4.78
C LEU A 522 18.58 -14.00 5.32
N CYS A 523 19.01 -14.91 4.42
CA CYS A 523 19.62 -16.19 4.81
C CYS A 523 21.10 -16.07 5.15
N THR A 524 21.76 -14.96 4.80
CA THR A 524 23.20 -14.76 4.91
C THR A 524 23.54 -13.49 5.71
N GLU A 525 24.71 -13.48 6.36
CA GLU A 525 25.30 -12.29 6.97
C GLU A 525 26.23 -11.55 6.00
N ASN A 526 26.32 -12.02 4.75
CA ASN A 526 27.11 -11.39 3.72
C ASN A 526 26.44 -10.12 3.20
N ARG A 527 27.26 -9.11 2.86
CA ARG A 527 26.75 -7.85 2.28
C ARG A 527 26.28 -8.08 0.85
N PRO A 528 25.11 -7.54 0.45
CA PRO A 528 24.66 -7.58 -0.92
C PRO A 528 25.60 -6.83 -1.87
N SER A 529 25.83 -7.40 -3.05
CA SER A 529 26.54 -6.77 -4.17
C SER A 529 25.62 -6.26 -5.28
N ALA A 530 24.38 -5.98 -4.94
CA ALA A 530 23.39 -5.41 -5.85
C ALA A 530 22.93 -4.04 -5.32
N PRO A 531 22.60 -3.07 -6.18
CA PRO A 531 22.07 -1.79 -5.73
C PRO A 531 20.68 -1.92 -5.10
N MET A 532 19.91 -2.95 -5.50
CA MET A 532 18.58 -3.28 -4.97
C MET A 532 18.52 -4.78 -4.65
N VAL A 533 17.66 -5.16 -3.70
CA VAL A 533 17.41 -6.57 -3.37
C VAL A 533 16.45 -7.24 -4.36
N GLU A 534 15.63 -6.46 -5.06
CA GLU A 534 14.78 -6.87 -6.16
C GLU A 534 15.46 -6.53 -7.48
N ASN A 535 15.95 -7.54 -8.18
CA ASN A 535 16.71 -7.34 -9.41
C ASN A 535 15.85 -7.31 -10.69
N VAL A 536 14.54 -7.52 -10.58
CA VAL A 536 13.61 -7.60 -11.73
C VAL A 536 13.61 -6.33 -12.58
N ASN A 537 13.84 -5.18 -11.97
CA ASN A 537 13.84 -3.87 -12.64
C ASN A 537 15.25 -3.32 -12.90
N LEU A 538 16.28 -4.07 -12.58
CA LEU A 538 17.66 -3.71 -12.87
C LEU A 538 18.01 -4.17 -14.29
N ASN A 539 18.27 -3.20 -15.18
CA ASN A 539 18.93 -3.56 -16.41
C ASN A 539 20.41 -3.91 -16.11
N SER A 540 21.00 -4.75 -16.94
CA SER A 540 22.39 -5.19 -16.82
C SER A 540 23.37 -4.01 -16.72
N ARG A 541 23.08 -2.90 -17.39
CA ARG A 541 23.88 -1.67 -17.35
C ARG A 541 23.89 -1.01 -15.97
N SER A 542 22.74 -0.91 -15.31
CA SER A 542 22.66 -0.30 -13.97
C SER A 542 23.40 -1.12 -12.92
N LEU A 543 23.38 -2.44 -13.01
CA LEU A 543 24.15 -3.31 -12.13
C LEU A 543 25.65 -3.17 -12.42
N TYR A 544 26.03 -3.10 -13.70
CA TYR A 544 27.40 -2.87 -14.10
C TYR A 544 27.93 -1.53 -13.59
N ASP A 545 27.20 -0.44 -13.83
CA ASP A 545 27.60 0.90 -13.39
C ASP A 545 27.81 0.92 -11.86
N TYR A 546 26.91 0.26 -11.11
CA TYR A 546 27.02 0.11 -9.66
C TYR A 546 28.29 -0.63 -9.21
N LEU A 547 28.62 -1.74 -9.89
CA LEU A 547 29.80 -2.54 -9.56
C LEU A 547 31.12 -1.89 -10.04
N ALA A 548 31.07 -1.13 -11.15
CA ALA A 548 32.21 -0.41 -11.69
C ALA A 548 32.58 0.84 -10.90
N GLU A 549 31.58 1.48 -10.26
CA GLU A 549 31.77 2.70 -9.48
C GLU A 549 32.63 2.48 -8.23
N ASP A 550 32.53 1.30 -7.60
CA ASP A 550 33.34 0.93 -6.42
C ASP A 550 33.69 -0.55 -6.43
N LEU A 551 34.98 -0.86 -6.60
CA LEU A 551 35.52 -2.22 -6.63
C LEU A 551 35.18 -3.03 -5.36
N ARG A 552 34.97 -2.35 -4.21
CA ARG A 552 34.58 -2.99 -2.94
C ARG A 552 33.17 -3.57 -3.00
N ARG A 553 32.36 -3.23 -4.01
CA ARG A 553 31.00 -3.77 -4.23
C ARG A 553 31.01 -5.06 -5.02
N ARG A 554 32.15 -5.52 -5.56
CA ARG A 554 32.24 -6.77 -6.32
C ARG A 554 31.84 -7.96 -5.46
N PRO A 555 31.03 -8.90 -6.02
CA PRO A 555 30.63 -10.10 -5.30
C PRO A 555 31.80 -11.10 -5.20
N ASP A 556 31.95 -11.72 -4.05
CA ASP A 556 32.85 -12.87 -3.87
C ASP A 556 32.19 -14.15 -4.38
N TRP A 557 30.86 -14.20 -4.34
CA TRP A 557 30.09 -15.27 -4.93
C TRP A 557 28.73 -14.79 -5.48
N ILE A 558 28.25 -15.49 -6.50
CA ILE A 558 27.02 -15.15 -7.21
C ILE A 558 26.11 -16.37 -7.19
N TYR A 559 24.88 -16.16 -6.79
CA TYR A 559 23.83 -17.18 -6.76
C TYR A 559 22.86 -16.95 -7.91
N VAL A 560 22.72 -17.94 -8.79
CA VAL A 560 21.82 -17.90 -9.97
C VAL A 560 20.80 -19.03 -9.85
N PRO A 561 19.53 -18.73 -9.56
CA PRO A 561 18.49 -19.74 -9.45
C PRO A 561 18.18 -20.37 -10.81
N LYS A 562 17.75 -21.64 -10.79
CA LYS A 562 17.33 -22.40 -11.97
C LYS A 562 15.81 -22.42 -12.12
N GLY A 563 15.32 -22.61 -13.34
CA GLY A 563 13.92 -22.89 -13.65
C GLY A 563 12.99 -21.68 -13.42
N ILE A 564 11.76 -21.97 -13.02
CA ILE A 564 10.70 -20.97 -12.80
C ILE A 564 10.99 -19.97 -11.67
N TYR A 565 11.91 -20.29 -10.80
CA TYR A 565 12.41 -19.39 -9.74
C TYR A 565 13.47 -18.41 -10.24
N GLY A 566 14.06 -18.69 -11.40
CA GLY A 566 14.77 -17.71 -12.20
C GLY A 566 13.76 -16.74 -12.81
N MET A 567 14.17 -15.52 -13.06
CA MET A 567 13.35 -14.45 -13.63
C MET A 567 12.43 -14.95 -14.75
N GLY A 568 11.12 -14.70 -14.64
CA GLY A 568 10.17 -15.04 -15.70
C GLY A 568 10.57 -14.35 -17.01
N ASN A 569 10.45 -15.05 -18.16
CA ASN A 569 10.72 -14.61 -19.55
C ASN A 569 12.04 -13.86 -19.84
N GLU A 570 12.85 -13.60 -18.83
CA GLU A 570 14.17 -12.95 -18.93
C GLU A 570 15.32 -14.00 -18.90
N ASP A 571 15.04 -15.24 -19.30
CA ASP A 571 16.06 -16.29 -19.50
C ASP A 571 17.25 -15.82 -20.35
N ASN A 572 17.05 -14.78 -21.14
CA ASN A 572 18.11 -14.18 -21.93
C ASN A 572 19.09 -13.31 -21.14
N GLN A 573 18.66 -12.63 -20.04
CA GLN A 573 19.58 -11.74 -19.29
C GLN A 573 20.46 -12.51 -18.31
N SER A 574 19.91 -13.47 -17.58
CA SER A 574 20.72 -14.33 -16.71
C SER A 574 21.70 -15.18 -17.52
N SER A 575 21.29 -15.68 -18.67
CA SER A 575 22.17 -16.45 -19.58
C SER A 575 23.27 -15.60 -20.19
N VAL A 576 23.00 -14.34 -20.53
CA VAL A 576 24.04 -13.41 -21.05
C VAL A 576 25.07 -13.13 -19.96
N TRP A 577 24.67 -12.82 -18.74
CA TRP A 577 25.59 -12.63 -17.61
C TRP A 577 26.38 -13.88 -17.28
N GLU A 578 25.76 -15.05 -17.26
CA GLU A 578 26.45 -16.32 -17.06
C GLU A 578 27.50 -16.58 -18.10
N VAL A 579 27.15 -16.39 -19.39
CA VAL A 579 28.09 -16.57 -20.50
C VAL A 579 29.27 -15.60 -20.40
N GLN A 580 29.03 -14.35 -20.03
CA GLN A 580 30.08 -13.34 -19.85
C GLN A 580 31.00 -13.66 -18.67
N LEU A 581 30.45 -14.08 -17.51
CA LEU A 581 31.23 -14.49 -16.35
C LEU A 581 32.08 -15.74 -16.65
N ILE A 582 31.52 -16.73 -17.34
CA ILE A 582 32.24 -17.94 -17.76
C ILE A 582 33.33 -17.59 -18.76
N ALA A 583 33.04 -16.72 -19.74
CA ALA A 583 34.00 -16.29 -20.75
C ALA A 583 35.18 -15.49 -20.17
N SER A 584 34.97 -14.78 -19.06
CA SER A 584 36.04 -14.05 -18.36
C SER A 584 37.09 -14.96 -17.72
N GLY A 585 36.79 -16.26 -17.52
CA GLY A 585 37.67 -17.22 -16.88
C GLY A 585 38.00 -16.98 -15.40
N THR A 586 37.37 -15.98 -14.81
CA THR A 586 37.67 -15.49 -13.44
C THR A 586 36.80 -16.12 -12.36
N VAL A 587 35.93 -17.06 -12.70
CA VAL A 587 35.00 -17.71 -11.79
C VAL A 587 35.07 -19.23 -11.85
N LYS A 588 34.91 -19.88 -10.68
CA LYS A 588 34.58 -21.32 -10.61
C LYS A 588 33.09 -21.47 -10.44
N SER A 589 32.47 -22.30 -11.26
CA SER A 589 31.05 -22.64 -11.11
C SER A 589 30.85 -23.96 -10.40
N ARG A 590 29.87 -24.01 -9.50
CA ARG A 590 29.35 -25.22 -8.89
C ARG A 590 27.86 -25.31 -9.22
N GLU A 591 27.47 -26.41 -9.83
CA GLU A 591 26.07 -26.66 -10.10
C GLU A 591 25.44 -27.40 -8.92
N THR A 592 24.26 -26.95 -8.50
CA THR A 592 23.48 -27.47 -7.38
C THR A 592 22.09 -27.90 -7.85
N ALA A 593 21.24 -28.39 -6.97
CA ALA A 593 19.90 -28.82 -7.31
C ALA A 593 19.02 -27.65 -7.82
N CYS A 594 19.02 -26.53 -7.12
CA CYS A 594 18.15 -25.37 -7.42
C CYS A 594 18.87 -24.18 -8.03
N SER A 595 20.21 -24.21 -8.10
CA SER A 595 20.97 -23.05 -8.55
C SER A 595 22.27 -23.42 -9.28
N ARG A 596 22.93 -22.38 -9.79
CA ARG A 596 24.31 -22.37 -10.19
C ARG A 596 25.04 -21.30 -9.39
N ILE A 597 26.08 -21.69 -8.66
CA ILE A 597 26.86 -20.83 -7.79
C ILE A 597 28.20 -20.58 -8.44
N TYR A 598 28.54 -19.30 -8.59
CA TYR A 598 29.84 -18.85 -9.10
C TYR A 598 30.63 -18.25 -7.95
N VAL A 599 31.86 -18.68 -7.77
CA VAL A 599 32.81 -18.13 -6.80
C VAL A 599 33.92 -17.43 -7.57
N THR A 600 34.15 -16.15 -7.27
CA THR A 600 35.21 -15.37 -7.87
C THR A 600 36.57 -15.88 -7.38
N LEU A 601 37.48 -16.12 -8.31
CA LEU A 601 38.86 -16.49 -8.03
C LEU A 601 39.67 -15.22 -7.80
N ASP A 602 40.40 -15.17 -6.72
CA ASP A 602 41.18 -14.07 -6.14
C ASP A 602 41.71 -12.95 -7.07
N ASP A 603 41.59 -11.77 -6.59
CA ASP A 603 42.40 -10.53 -6.53
C ASP A 603 42.95 -9.87 -7.78
N LYS A 604 42.93 -10.44 -8.96
CA LYS A 604 43.51 -9.80 -10.14
C LYS A 604 42.84 -10.13 -11.48
N ALA A 605 41.53 -10.21 -11.51
CA ALA A 605 40.84 -10.17 -12.79
C ALA A 605 40.99 -8.76 -13.36
N ASP A 606 41.80 -8.66 -14.41
CA ASP A 606 42.11 -7.44 -15.13
C ASP A 606 40.87 -6.59 -15.41
N ASP A 607 40.97 -5.30 -15.11
CA ASP A 607 39.99 -4.26 -15.51
C ASP A 607 39.66 -4.29 -17.00
N GLU A 608 40.55 -4.82 -17.83
CA GLU A 608 40.33 -5.04 -19.27
C GLU A 608 39.28 -6.11 -19.57
N ALA A 609 39.19 -7.19 -18.78
CA ALA A 609 38.22 -8.26 -19.06
C ALA A 609 36.79 -7.74 -18.81
N ILE A 610 36.56 -6.95 -17.76
CA ILE A 610 35.26 -6.35 -17.49
C ILE A 610 34.91 -5.26 -18.49
N LYS A 611 35.88 -4.44 -18.91
CA LYS A 611 35.72 -3.44 -19.99
C LYS A 611 35.40 -4.08 -21.32
N THR A 612 36.00 -5.23 -21.64
CA THR A 612 35.77 -5.96 -22.89
C THR A 612 34.35 -6.57 -22.92
N ILE A 613 33.83 -7.03 -21.77
CA ILE A 613 32.47 -7.55 -21.65
C ILE A 613 31.44 -6.47 -22.01
N VAL A 614 31.67 -5.24 -21.58
CA VAL A 614 30.74 -4.11 -21.79
C VAL A 614 30.86 -3.50 -23.18
N SER A 615 32.06 -3.45 -23.76
CA SER A 615 32.24 -2.89 -25.10
C SER A 615 31.59 -3.73 -26.20
N ASN A 616 31.39 -5.03 -25.97
CA ASN A 616 30.74 -5.93 -26.94
C ASN A 616 29.21 -5.88 -26.94
N GLU A 617 28.55 -5.23 -25.95
CA GLU A 617 27.10 -5.02 -25.95
C GLU A 617 26.63 -3.73 -26.65
N ILE A 618 27.55 -2.94 -27.22
CA ILE A 618 27.25 -1.65 -27.90
C ILE A 618 27.15 -1.81 -29.43
N ILE A 619 27.19 -3.03 -29.96
CA ILE A 619 26.99 -3.24 -31.39
C ILE A 619 25.63 -3.90 -31.69
#